data_bb9e6b22c5252abb6a4d9c8337ee474c
#
_entry.id   bb9e6b22c5252abb6a4d9c8337ee474c
#
_cell.length_a   1.000
_cell.length_b   1.000
_cell.length_c   1.000
_cell.angle_alpha   90.00
_cell.angle_beta   90.00
_cell.angle_gamma   90.00
#
_symmetry.space_group_name_H-M   'P 1'
#
loop_
_entity.id
_entity.type
_entity.pdbx_description
1 polymer ?
#
loop_
_entity_poly.entity_id
_entity_poly.type
_entity_poly.pdbx_seq_one_letter_code
_entity_poly.pdbx_strand_id
1 'polypeptide(L)'
;MSKLSSEMKALAKKAGGSFKTVNDRIHITKRFSEHLRALNIQIQRVEQIRVRHIECYIEERLEQDIGLRTLQNDMAALQAVLRQAGRRQVVEHPRLTNKALGVSGASRNGTRRAITPEHYQQVMEKARAEDAGLAAALEIARLMGLRSQEAVQSSLSLKTWLKAIERGENRLKVVFGTKGGRPRHTTVLDTGAVRKALEKALLVADRHNGRLIDKPDLKMALESWHKQVIKVGLKGEFSPHSLRYAWAQDAIRHYLAQGFRKRNPWR
;
A
#
# COMPACT_ATOMS: atom_id res chain seq x y z
N MET A 1 -22.52 -3.97 18.94
CA MET A 1 -22.30 -4.46 17.56
C MET A 1 -23.53 -5.25 17.18
N SER A 2 -24.16 -5.03 15.99
CA SER A 2 -25.35 -5.78 15.58
C SER A 2 -25.01 -7.24 15.26
N LYS A 3 -26.00 -8.13 15.32
CA LYS A 3 -25.80 -9.55 14.93
C LYS A 3 -25.26 -9.67 13.52
N LEU A 4 -25.83 -8.90 12.56
CA LEU A 4 -25.34 -8.85 11.18
C LEU A 4 -23.87 -8.44 11.11
N SER A 5 -23.47 -7.36 11.81
CA SER A 5 -22.07 -6.89 11.81
C SER A 5 -21.10 -7.95 12.34
N SER A 6 -21.49 -8.69 13.38
CA SER A 6 -20.69 -9.77 13.95
C SER A 6 -20.54 -10.94 12.99
N GLU A 7 -21.62 -11.34 12.33
CA GLU A 7 -21.62 -12.41 11.33
C GLU A 7 -20.78 -12.03 10.10
N MET A 8 -20.95 -10.82 9.55
CA MET A 8 -20.16 -10.32 8.43
C MET A 8 -18.67 -10.23 8.78
N LYS A 9 -18.32 -9.84 10.01
CA LYS A 9 -16.92 -9.84 10.49
C LYS A 9 -16.32 -11.24 10.52
N ALA A 10 -17.07 -12.25 10.97
CA ALA A 10 -16.62 -13.64 10.98
C ALA A 10 -16.39 -14.16 9.54
N LEU A 11 -17.32 -13.90 8.63
CA LEU A 11 -17.21 -14.24 7.21
C LEU A 11 -16.06 -13.50 6.51
N ALA A 12 -15.82 -12.22 6.85
CA ALA A 12 -14.70 -11.44 6.32
C ALA A 12 -13.34 -12.06 6.70
N LYS A 13 -13.22 -12.58 7.92
CA LYS A 13 -12.03 -13.33 8.36
C LYS A 13 -11.89 -14.65 7.61
N LYS A 14 -12.98 -15.41 7.51
CA LYS A 14 -13.02 -16.71 6.83
C LYS A 14 -12.68 -16.60 5.33
N ALA A 15 -13.03 -15.50 4.67
CA ALA A 15 -12.69 -15.23 3.27
C ALA A 15 -11.19 -15.06 3.03
N GLY A 16 -10.36 -14.98 4.07
CA GLY A 16 -8.90 -14.99 3.98
C GLY A 16 -8.30 -13.73 3.33
N GLY A 17 -7.00 -13.80 3.07
CA GLY A 17 -6.21 -12.72 2.49
C GLY A 17 -5.17 -12.17 3.46
N SER A 18 -4.47 -11.08 3.07
CA SER A 18 -3.52 -10.41 3.97
C SER A 18 -4.25 -9.79 5.16
N PHE A 19 -3.54 -9.58 6.27
CA PHE A 19 -4.09 -8.91 7.46
C PHE A 19 -4.79 -7.59 7.11
N LYS A 20 -4.14 -6.76 6.26
CA LYS A 20 -4.73 -5.51 5.79
C LYS A 20 -6.04 -5.75 5.00
N THR A 21 -6.04 -6.69 4.07
CA THR A 21 -7.23 -7.00 3.25
C THR A 21 -8.40 -7.45 4.12
N VAL A 22 -8.15 -8.30 5.11
CA VAL A 22 -9.17 -8.75 6.04
C VAL A 22 -9.69 -7.60 6.89
N ASN A 23 -8.79 -6.75 7.40
CA ASN A 23 -9.17 -5.61 8.23
C ASN A 23 -9.98 -4.57 7.43
N ASP A 24 -9.55 -4.22 6.21
CA ASP A 24 -10.29 -3.31 5.33
C ASP A 24 -11.69 -3.86 5.04
N ARG A 25 -11.82 -5.17 4.76
CA ARG A 25 -13.11 -5.85 4.55
C ARG A 25 -14.01 -5.77 5.78
N ILE A 26 -13.46 -5.96 6.98
CA ILE A 26 -14.20 -5.81 8.25
C ILE A 26 -14.74 -4.39 8.40
N HIS A 27 -13.94 -3.37 8.11
CA HIS A 27 -14.39 -1.98 8.19
C HIS A 27 -15.49 -1.67 7.17
N ILE A 28 -15.38 -2.18 5.95
CA ILE A 28 -16.38 -1.99 4.90
C ILE A 28 -17.70 -2.65 5.29
N THR A 29 -17.65 -3.90 5.74
CA THR A 29 -18.87 -4.63 6.15
C THR A 29 -19.54 -4.04 7.40
N LYS A 30 -18.75 -3.49 8.33
CA LYS A 30 -19.27 -2.75 9.47
C LYS A 30 -20.05 -1.51 8.99
N ARG A 31 -19.47 -0.71 8.11
CA ARG A 31 -20.10 0.48 7.52
C ARG A 31 -21.39 0.15 6.77
N PHE A 32 -21.38 -0.93 5.97
CA PHE A 32 -22.59 -1.44 5.31
C PHE A 32 -23.69 -1.82 6.32
N SER A 33 -23.35 -2.50 7.38
CA SER A 33 -24.28 -2.88 8.45
C SER A 33 -24.85 -1.67 9.20
N GLU A 34 -24.04 -0.62 9.38
CA GLU A 34 -24.45 0.65 9.99
C GLU A 34 -25.38 1.44 9.06
N HIS A 35 -25.11 1.45 7.76
CA HIS A 35 -26.00 2.04 6.75
C HIS A 35 -27.40 1.40 6.76
N LEU A 36 -27.49 0.07 6.73
CA LEU A 36 -28.79 -0.61 6.81
C LEU A 36 -29.57 -0.24 8.07
N ARG A 37 -28.88 -0.14 9.19
CA ARG A 37 -29.48 0.27 10.46
C ARG A 37 -29.97 1.71 10.43
N ALA A 38 -29.19 2.63 9.83
CA ALA A 38 -29.56 4.03 9.70
C ALA A 38 -30.87 4.19 8.86
N LEU A 39 -31.07 3.32 7.88
CA LEU A 39 -32.30 3.25 7.09
C LEU A 39 -33.43 2.45 7.77
N ASN A 40 -33.27 2.12 9.05
CA ASN A 40 -34.21 1.28 9.81
C ASN A 40 -34.49 -0.10 9.16
N ILE A 41 -33.55 -0.62 8.37
CA ILE A 41 -33.64 -1.94 7.76
C ILE A 41 -33.13 -2.97 8.76
N GLN A 42 -34.04 -3.71 9.37
CA GLN A 42 -33.76 -4.67 10.44
C GLN A 42 -33.32 -6.03 9.89
N ILE A 43 -32.10 -6.11 9.38
CA ILE A 43 -31.45 -7.36 8.94
C ILE A 43 -30.50 -7.85 10.05
N GLN A 44 -30.69 -9.10 10.45
CA GLN A 44 -29.85 -9.73 11.48
C GLN A 44 -28.89 -10.77 10.93
N ARG A 45 -29.20 -11.35 9.75
CA ARG A 45 -28.45 -12.44 9.12
C ARG A 45 -28.04 -12.08 7.69
N VAL A 46 -26.88 -12.56 7.26
CA VAL A 46 -26.36 -12.36 5.90
C VAL A 46 -27.28 -12.92 4.82
N GLU A 47 -28.02 -13.99 5.13
CA GLU A 47 -29.02 -14.59 4.23
C GLU A 47 -30.16 -13.62 3.86
N GLN A 48 -30.45 -12.66 4.70
CA GLN A 48 -31.50 -11.66 4.47
C GLN A 48 -31.07 -10.51 3.57
N ILE A 49 -29.76 -10.39 3.27
CA ILE A 49 -29.23 -9.36 2.37
C ILE A 49 -29.75 -9.64 0.95
N ARG A 50 -30.33 -8.61 0.33
CA ARG A 50 -30.85 -8.63 -1.05
C ARG A 50 -30.06 -7.65 -1.91
N VAL A 51 -30.14 -7.81 -3.22
CA VAL A 51 -29.52 -6.93 -4.24
C VAL A 51 -29.81 -5.44 -3.94
N ARG A 52 -31.06 -5.09 -3.70
CA ARG A 52 -31.50 -3.71 -3.39
C ARG A 52 -30.75 -3.05 -2.22
N HIS A 53 -30.35 -3.82 -1.22
CA HIS A 53 -29.64 -3.27 -0.06
C HIS A 53 -28.21 -2.83 -0.41
N ILE A 54 -27.60 -3.55 -1.35
CA ILE A 54 -26.24 -3.23 -1.83
C ILE A 54 -26.30 -2.06 -2.80
N GLU A 55 -27.30 -2.03 -3.69
CA GLU A 55 -27.54 -0.90 -4.59
C GLU A 55 -27.72 0.39 -3.79
N CYS A 56 -28.65 0.42 -2.86
CA CYS A 56 -28.92 1.59 -2.02
C CYS A 56 -27.65 2.06 -1.28
N TYR A 57 -26.84 1.14 -0.77
CA TYR A 57 -25.58 1.49 -0.12
C TYR A 57 -24.58 2.14 -1.09
N ILE A 58 -24.46 1.63 -2.30
CA ILE A 58 -23.53 2.18 -3.30
C ILE A 58 -24.05 3.53 -3.84
N GLU A 59 -25.35 3.64 -4.08
CA GLU A 59 -26.01 4.88 -4.54
C GLU A 59 -25.79 6.02 -3.53
N GLU A 60 -26.06 5.80 -2.23
CA GLU A 60 -25.83 6.83 -1.21
C GLU A 60 -24.35 7.24 -1.17
N ARG A 61 -23.44 6.30 -1.31
CA ARG A 61 -22.00 6.61 -1.31
C ARG A 61 -21.53 7.33 -2.59
N LEU A 62 -22.22 7.12 -3.72
CA LEU A 62 -22.02 7.91 -4.94
C LEU A 62 -22.50 9.35 -4.72
N GLU A 63 -23.66 9.54 -4.10
CA GLU A 63 -24.21 10.86 -3.75
C GLU A 63 -23.30 11.61 -2.76
N GLN A 64 -22.59 10.89 -1.90
CA GLN A 64 -21.54 11.44 -1.01
C GLN A 64 -20.21 11.73 -1.72
N ASP A 65 -20.16 11.65 -3.04
CA ASP A 65 -18.99 11.91 -3.89
C ASP A 65 -17.77 10.99 -3.55
N ILE A 66 -18.04 9.77 -3.09
CA ILE A 66 -17.01 8.79 -2.82
C ILE A 66 -16.40 8.27 -4.12
N GLY A 67 -15.09 8.38 -4.26
CA GLY A 67 -14.38 8.01 -5.50
C GLY A 67 -14.63 6.57 -5.96
N LEU A 68 -14.81 6.39 -7.28
CA LEU A 68 -15.18 5.11 -7.93
C LEU A 68 -14.29 3.93 -7.50
N ARG A 69 -12.98 4.14 -7.34
CA ARG A 69 -12.07 3.09 -6.88
C ARG A 69 -12.40 2.59 -5.47
N THR A 70 -12.81 3.48 -4.58
CA THR A 70 -13.23 3.14 -3.22
C THR A 70 -14.51 2.31 -3.25
N LEU A 71 -15.48 2.72 -4.08
CA LEU A 71 -16.74 1.98 -4.26
C LEU A 71 -16.53 0.59 -4.87
N GLN A 72 -15.62 0.46 -5.84
CA GLN A 72 -15.21 -0.85 -6.37
C GLN A 72 -14.59 -1.75 -5.28
N ASN A 73 -13.81 -1.17 -4.36
CA ASN A 73 -13.26 -1.91 -3.23
C ASN A 73 -14.35 -2.31 -2.22
N ASP A 74 -15.32 -1.43 -1.97
CA ASP A 74 -16.48 -1.73 -1.13
C ASP A 74 -17.29 -2.90 -1.72
N MET A 75 -17.57 -2.85 -3.03
CA MET A 75 -18.22 -3.95 -3.74
C MET A 75 -17.45 -5.26 -3.65
N ALA A 76 -16.15 -5.23 -3.90
CA ALA A 76 -15.30 -6.43 -3.81
C ALA A 76 -15.30 -7.04 -2.40
N ALA A 77 -15.34 -6.21 -1.35
CA ALA A 77 -15.41 -6.63 0.03
C ALA A 77 -16.76 -7.29 0.36
N LEU A 78 -17.87 -6.68 -0.03
CA LEU A 78 -19.21 -7.20 0.17
C LEU A 78 -19.40 -8.52 -0.61
N GLN A 79 -18.97 -8.56 -1.85
CA GLN A 79 -19.04 -9.79 -2.67
C GLN A 79 -18.21 -10.92 -2.07
N ALA A 80 -17.03 -10.66 -1.50
CA ALA A 80 -16.21 -11.68 -0.86
C ALA A 80 -16.92 -12.30 0.36
N VAL A 81 -17.57 -11.46 1.18
CA VAL A 81 -18.33 -11.93 2.36
C VAL A 81 -19.57 -12.71 1.95
N LEU A 82 -20.32 -12.23 0.95
CA LEU A 82 -21.50 -12.91 0.45
C LEU A 82 -21.17 -14.26 -0.22
N ARG A 83 -20.07 -14.34 -0.99
CA ARG A 83 -19.59 -15.63 -1.52
C ARG A 83 -19.26 -16.61 -0.41
N GLN A 84 -18.62 -16.14 0.65
CA GLN A 84 -18.27 -16.94 1.81
C GLN A 84 -19.52 -17.44 2.57
N ALA A 85 -20.61 -16.70 2.51
CA ALA A 85 -21.91 -17.08 3.04
C ALA A 85 -22.76 -17.95 2.07
N GLY A 86 -22.21 -18.35 0.92
CA GLY A 86 -22.93 -19.13 -0.08
C GLY A 86 -23.94 -18.34 -0.93
N ARG A 87 -23.95 -16.99 -0.83
CA ARG A 87 -24.90 -16.11 -1.50
C ARG A 87 -24.50 -15.74 -2.94
N ARG A 88 -24.08 -16.73 -3.74
CA ARG A 88 -23.60 -16.51 -5.12
C ARG A 88 -24.62 -15.80 -6.01
N GLN A 89 -25.91 -16.17 -5.91
CA GLN A 89 -26.98 -15.56 -6.70
C GLN A 89 -27.08 -14.04 -6.50
N VAL A 90 -26.84 -13.55 -5.27
CA VAL A 90 -26.79 -12.10 -5.00
C VAL A 90 -25.54 -11.49 -5.59
N VAL A 91 -24.37 -12.14 -5.42
CA VAL A 91 -23.08 -11.63 -5.91
C VAL A 91 -23.03 -11.52 -7.43
N GLU A 92 -23.60 -12.52 -8.12
CA GLU A 92 -23.55 -12.64 -9.59
C GLU A 92 -24.76 -11.95 -10.26
N HIS A 93 -25.57 -11.24 -9.50
CA HIS A 93 -26.74 -10.56 -10.03
C HIS A 93 -26.33 -9.44 -11.00
N PRO A 94 -26.95 -9.34 -12.20
CA PRO A 94 -26.57 -8.37 -13.23
C PRO A 94 -26.59 -6.91 -12.77
N ARG A 95 -27.50 -6.56 -11.86
CA ARG A 95 -27.58 -5.22 -11.27
C ARG A 95 -26.44 -4.85 -10.34
N LEU A 96 -25.64 -5.80 -9.86
CA LEU A 96 -24.47 -5.57 -9.00
C LEU A 96 -23.14 -5.56 -9.77
N THR A 97 -23.19 -5.45 -11.10
CA THR A 97 -21.98 -5.18 -11.87
C THR A 97 -21.53 -3.74 -11.69
N ASN A 98 -20.23 -3.49 -11.80
CA ASN A 98 -19.71 -2.12 -11.71
C ASN A 98 -20.36 -1.17 -12.74
N LYS A 99 -20.73 -1.67 -13.92
CA LYS A 99 -21.43 -0.89 -14.95
C LYS A 99 -22.85 -0.55 -14.52
N ALA A 100 -23.61 -1.51 -14.02
CA ALA A 100 -24.98 -1.31 -13.58
C ALA A 100 -25.08 -0.35 -12.38
N LEU A 101 -24.09 -0.41 -11.47
CA LEU A 101 -24.02 0.48 -10.31
C LEU A 101 -23.40 1.85 -10.60
N GLY A 102 -23.04 2.16 -11.86
CA GLY A 102 -22.42 3.45 -12.19
C GLY A 102 -20.98 3.63 -11.66
N VAL A 103 -20.35 2.57 -11.16
CA VAL A 103 -19.00 2.62 -10.57
C VAL A 103 -17.91 2.09 -11.50
N SER A 104 -18.19 1.94 -12.78
CA SER A 104 -17.21 1.57 -13.80
C SER A 104 -16.32 2.76 -14.18
N GLY A 105 -15.21 2.51 -14.89
CA GLY A 105 -14.35 3.58 -15.42
C GLY A 105 -13.37 4.18 -14.41
N ALA A 106 -13.21 3.59 -13.23
CA ALA A 106 -12.18 4.06 -12.30
C ALA A 106 -10.79 4.00 -12.96
N SER A 107 -10.12 5.15 -13.04
CA SER A 107 -8.78 5.24 -13.58
C SER A 107 -7.81 4.30 -12.86
N ARG A 108 -6.98 3.61 -13.63
CA ARG A 108 -5.83 2.83 -13.11
C ARG A 108 -4.56 3.67 -13.06
N ASN A 109 -4.58 4.86 -13.63
CA ASN A 109 -3.48 5.81 -13.54
C ASN A 109 -3.34 6.25 -12.08
N GLY A 110 -2.11 6.19 -11.56
CA GLY A 110 -1.84 6.66 -10.21
C GLY A 110 -2.05 8.18 -10.13
N THR A 111 -2.59 8.65 -9.02
CA THR A 111 -2.71 10.09 -8.72
C THR A 111 -1.41 10.68 -8.19
N ARG A 112 -0.37 9.87 -8.04
CA ARG A 112 0.92 10.25 -7.45
C ARG A 112 1.96 10.43 -8.52
N ARG A 113 2.86 11.40 -8.31
CA ARG A 113 3.96 11.74 -9.22
C ARG A 113 5.29 11.28 -8.65
N ALA A 114 6.28 11.12 -9.53
CA ALA A 114 7.66 10.97 -9.09
C ALA A 114 8.11 12.26 -8.39
N ILE A 115 8.79 12.13 -7.26
CA ILE A 115 9.35 13.30 -6.57
C ILE A 115 10.43 13.95 -7.46
N THR A 116 10.43 15.29 -7.52
CA THR A 116 11.48 16.00 -8.22
C THR A 116 12.78 16.03 -7.41
N PRO A 117 13.94 16.24 -8.04
CA PRO A 117 15.22 16.35 -7.33
C PRO A 117 15.20 17.45 -6.25
N GLU A 118 14.63 18.61 -6.54
CA GLU A 118 14.56 19.77 -5.65
C GLU A 118 13.68 19.45 -4.43
N HIS A 119 12.50 18.88 -4.66
CA HIS A 119 11.61 18.49 -3.57
C HIS A 119 12.24 17.37 -2.72
N TYR A 120 12.91 16.40 -3.35
CA TYR A 120 13.63 15.36 -2.62
C TYR A 120 14.73 15.95 -1.72
N GLN A 121 15.51 16.92 -2.22
CA GLN A 121 16.52 17.60 -1.42
C GLN A 121 15.93 18.28 -0.19
N GLN A 122 14.84 19.05 -0.35
CA GLN A 122 14.12 19.69 0.75
C GLN A 122 13.61 18.68 1.79
N VAL A 123 13.06 17.55 1.33
CA VAL A 123 12.62 16.46 2.20
C VAL A 123 13.78 15.89 2.99
N MET A 124 14.92 15.66 2.34
CA MET A 124 16.11 15.09 2.99
C MET A 124 16.75 16.03 4.00
N GLU A 125 16.78 17.35 3.72
CA GLU A 125 17.24 18.37 4.68
C GLU A 125 16.40 18.34 5.95
N LYS A 126 15.06 18.35 5.81
CA LYS A 126 14.13 18.25 6.95
C LYS A 126 14.26 16.92 7.67
N ALA A 127 14.39 15.81 6.94
CA ALA A 127 14.51 14.48 7.54
C ALA A 127 15.80 14.35 8.36
N ARG A 128 16.93 14.88 7.88
CA ARG A 128 18.20 14.89 8.63
C ARG A 128 18.13 15.74 9.89
N ALA A 129 17.41 16.84 9.86
CA ALA A 129 17.18 17.69 11.05
C ALA A 129 16.23 17.04 12.06
N GLU A 130 15.30 16.22 11.60
CA GLU A 130 14.28 15.58 12.44
C GLU A 130 14.77 14.28 13.08
N ASP A 131 15.30 13.35 12.27
CA ASP A 131 15.67 12.01 12.70
C ASP A 131 16.60 11.33 11.68
N ALA A 132 17.78 10.91 12.15
CA ALA A 132 18.79 10.28 11.29
C ALA A 132 18.31 8.94 10.69
N GLY A 133 17.50 8.18 11.41
CA GLY A 133 16.95 6.90 10.95
C GLY A 133 15.89 7.10 9.87
N LEU A 134 15.04 8.12 10.03
CA LEU A 134 14.11 8.54 8.97
C LEU A 134 14.87 8.93 7.70
N ALA A 135 15.89 9.78 7.82
CA ALA A 135 16.69 10.20 6.68
C ALA A 135 17.36 9.02 5.98
N ALA A 136 17.96 8.10 6.72
CA ALA A 136 18.57 6.89 6.16
C ALA A 136 17.57 5.99 5.45
N ALA A 137 16.39 5.77 6.04
CA ALA A 137 15.33 4.94 5.44
C ALA A 137 14.77 5.58 4.15
N LEU A 138 14.63 6.91 4.11
CA LEU A 138 14.18 7.64 2.91
C LEU A 138 15.24 7.60 1.80
N GLU A 139 16.53 7.76 2.13
CA GLU A 139 17.63 7.68 1.17
C GLU A 139 17.68 6.30 0.51
N ILE A 140 17.63 5.22 1.29
CA ILE A 140 17.58 3.85 0.77
C ILE A 140 16.32 3.62 -0.05
N ALA A 141 15.16 4.11 0.42
CA ALA A 141 13.91 3.98 -0.32
C ALA A 141 13.97 4.65 -1.70
N ARG A 142 14.60 5.81 -1.81
CA ARG A 142 14.80 6.53 -3.08
C ARG A 142 15.76 5.81 -4.00
N LEU A 143 16.90 5.33 -3.47
CA LEU A 143 17.96 4.67 -4.27
C LEU A 143 17.58 3.27 -4.74
N MET A 144 16.73 2.56 -3.99
CA MET A 144 16.37 1.16 -4.25
C MET A 144 14.89 0.98 -4.62
N GLY A 145 14.12 2.05 -4.73
CA GLY A 145 12.71 1.97 -5.06
C GLY A 145 11.88 1.15 -4.06
N LEU A 146 12.15 1.33 -2.76
CA LEU A 146 11.45 0.58 -1.71
C LEU A 146 10.05 1.15 -1.44
N ARG A 147 9.12 0.26 -1.04
CA ARG A 147 7.84 0.66 -0.46
C ARG A 147 8.04 1.08 0.99
N SER A 148 7.09 1.83 1.56
CA SER A 148 7.17 2.30 2.96
C SER A 148 7.50 1.18 3.96
N GLN A 149 6.80 0.06 3.90
CA GLN A 149 7.07 -1.06 4.82
C GLN A 149 8.43 -1.73 4.56
N GLU A 150 8.87 -1.81 3.29
CA GLU A 150 10.20 -2.29 2.92
C GLU A 150 11.29 -1.34 3.45
N ALA A 151 11.07 -0.02 3.38
CA ALA A 151 11.99 0.98 3.91
C ALA A 151 12.11 0.91 5.45
N VAL A 152 10.97 0.81 6.16
CA VAL A 152 10.93 0.68 7.62
C VAL A 152 11.65 -0.59 8.10
N GLN A 153 11.52 -1.70 7.36
CA GLN A 153 12.16 -2.98 7.69
C GLN A 153 13.52 -3.18 7.01
N SER A 154 14.05 -2.19 6.32
CA SER A 154 15.31 -2.31 5.57
C SER A 154 16.51 -2.61 6.48
N SER A 155 16.47 -2.19 7.74
CA SER A 155 17.53 -2.50 8.72
C SER A 155 17.84 -4.00 8.83
N LEU A 156 16.84 -4.86 8.63
CA LEU A 156 17.02 -6.33 8.65
C LEU A 156 17.83 -6.87 7.47
N SER A 157 18.01 -6.07 6.42
CA SER A 157 18.70 -6.47 5.18
C SER A 157 19.99 -5.72 4.91
N LEU A 158 20.33 -4.66 5.67
CA LEU A 158 21.44 -3.76 5.37
C LEU A 158 22.77 -4.52 5.20
N LYS A 159 23.13 -5.38 6.16
CA LYS A 159 24.37 -6.18 6.10
C LYS A 159 24.40 -7.14 4.91
N THR A 160 23.26 -7.76 4.61
CA THR A 160 23.14 -8.69 3.46
C THR A 160 23.27 -7.93 2.14
N TRP A 161 22.65 -6.76 2.01
CA TRP A 161 22.76 -5.94 0.82
C TRP A 161 24.16 -5.37 0.63
N LEU A 162 24.82 -4.93 1.71
CA LEU A 162 26.19 -4.43 1.62
C LEU A 162 27.15 -5.52 1.13
N LYS A 163 27.07 -6.73 1.71
CA LYS A 163 27.86 -7.88 1.24
C LYS A 163 27.59 -8.25 -0.22
N ALA A 164 26.34 -8.15 -0.67
CA ALA A 164 25.98 -8.41 -2.06
C ALA A 164 26.62 -7.38 -3.01
N ILE A 165 26.59 -6.09 -2.64
CA ILE A 165 27.25 -5.02 -3.39
C ILE A 165 28.79 -5.21 -3.43
N GLU A 166 29.39 -5.60 -2.33
CA GLU A 166 30.84 -5.90 -2.26
C GLU A 166 31.25 -7.06 -3.20
N ARG A 167 30.33 -8.01 -3.43
CA ARG A 167 30.50 -9.08 -4.43
C ARG A 167 30.19 -8.66 -5.87
N GLY A 168 29.85 -7.38 -6.10
CA GLY A 168 29.54 -6.87 -7.43
C GLY A 168 28.11 -7.14 -7.90
N GLU A 169 27.22 -7.56 -7.01
CA GLU A 169 25.83 -7.80 -7.36
C GLU A 169 25.09 -6.47 -7.59
N ASN A 170 24.44 -6.35 -8.74
CA ASN A 170 23.62 -5.17 -9.12
C ASN A 170 22.12 -5.39 -8.94
N ARG A 171 21.71 -6.56 -8.40
CA ARG A 171 20.32 -6.90 -8.08
C ARG A 171 20.22 -7.40 -6.65
N LEU A 172 19.56 -6.60 -5.82
CA LEU A 172 19.42 -6.92 -4.40
C LEU A 172 18.04 -7.52 -4.11
N LYS A 173 18.03 -8.57 -3.28
CA LYS A 173 16.79 -9.25 -2.88
C LYS A 173 16.15 -8.50 -1.71
N VAL A 174 14.92 -8.03 -1.90
CA VAL A 174 14.08 -7.43 -0.85
C VAL A 174 13.16 -8.52 -0.31
N VAL A 175 13.29 -8.85 0.96
CA VAL A 175 12.56 -9.93 1.62
C VAL A 175 11.53 -9.39 2.60
N PHE A 176 11.92 -8.42 3.41
CA PHE A 176 11.08 -7.90 4.49
C PHE A 176 10.17 -6.76 4.01
N GLY A 177 8.94 -6.69 4.53
CA GLY A 177 7.97 -5.65 4.19
C GLY A 177 7.34 -5.77 2.81
N THR A 178 7.59 -6.84 2.08
CA THR A 178 7.09 -7.04 0.73
C THR A 178 5.59 -7.32 0.70
N LYS A 179 4.93 -6.89 -0.37
CA LYS A 179 3.48 -7.10 -0.54
C LYS A 179 3.16 -8.59 -0.62
N GLY A 180 2.36 -9.07 0.32
CA GLY A 180 1.97 -10.49 0.40
C GLY A 180 3.12 -11.43 0.81
N GLY A 181 4.20 -10.90 1.42
CA GLY A 181 5.35 -11.71 1.88
C GLY A 181 6.21 -12.28 0.76
N ARG A 182 5.97 -11.92 -0.51
CA ARG A 182 6.72 -12.47 -1.65
C ARG A 182 8.00 -11.65 -1.86
N PRO A 183 9.20 -12.28 -1.76
CA PRO A 183 10.45 -11.60 -2.05
C PRO A 183 10.49 -11.06 -3.48
N ARG A 184 11.16 -9.93 -3.66
CA ARG A 184 11.41 -9.33 -4.97
C ARG A 184 12.85 -8.89 -5.10
N HIS A 185 13.29 -8.66 -6.33
CA HIS A 185 14.57 -8.01 -6.58
C HIS A 185 14.37 -6.53 -6.92
N THR A 186 15.38 -5.74 -6.58
CA THR A 186 15.51 -4.37 -7.03
C THR A 186 16.87 -4.18 -7.70
N THR A 187 16.93 -3.37 -8.75
CA THR A 187 18.16 -3.07 -9.45
C THR A 187 18.88 -1.91 -8.76
N VAL A 188 20.17 -2.05 -8.56
CA VAL A 188 21.07 -0.98 -8.11
C VAL A 188 21.49 -0.18 -9.32
N LEU A 189 21.09 1.08 -9.39
CA LEU A 189 21.38 1.97 -10.53
C LEU A 189 22.72 2.69 -10.33
N ASP A 190 23.05 3.01 -9.08
CA ASP A 190 24.30 3.61 -8.67
C ASP A 190 24.86 2.84 -7.46
N THR A 191 25.82 1.99 -7.71
CA THR A 191 26.45 1.14 -6.69
C THR A 191 27.16 1.94 -5.61
N GLY A 192 27.81 3.05 -5.99
CA GLY A 192 28.55 3.89 -5.06
C GLY A 192 27.61 4.64 -4.11
N ALA A 193 26.50 5.19 -4.62
CA ALA A 193 25.50 5.88 -3.82
C ALA A 193 24.78 4.90 -2.87
N VAL A 194 24.38 3.74 -3.38
CA VAL A 194 23.70 2.71 -2.56
C VAL A 194 24.63 2.20 -1.47
N ARG A 195 25.90 1.91 -1.78
CA ARG A 195 26.89 1.48 -0.77
C ARG A 195 27.02 2.49 0.37
N LYS A 196 27.25 3.76 0.03
CA LYS A 196 27.36 4.87 1.02
C LYS A 196 26.09 4.99 1.88
N ALA A 197 24.91 4.87 1.27
CA ALA A 197 23.65 4.93 1.99
C ALA A 197 23.47 3.75 2.96
N LEU A 198 23.85 2.54 2.54
CA LEU A 198 23.81 1.34 3.40
C LEU A 198 24.80 1.43 4.58
N GLU A 199 26.01 1.91 4.34
CA GLU A 199 27.03 2.13 5.39
C GLU A 199 26.53 3.15 6.44
N LYS A 200 26.00 4.29 6.01
CA LYS A 200 25.38 5.28 6.92
C LYS A 200 24.22 4.68 7.69
N ALA A 201 23.33 3.95 7.02
CA ALA A 201 22.18 3.33 7.65
C ALA A 201 22.58 2.29 8.72
N LEU A 202 23.65 1.54 8.49
CA LEU A 202 24.19 0.61 9.49
C LEU A 202 24.66 1.35 10.74
N LEU A 203 25.40 2.46 10.59
CA LEU A 203 25.83 3.27 11.73
C LEU A 203 24.66 3.82 12.54
N VAL A 204 23.56 4.20 11.86
CA VAL A 204 22.35 4.65 12.54
C VAL A 204 21.64 3.50 13.23
N ALA A 205 21.48 2.36 12.54
CA ALA A 205 20.82 1.18 13.10
C ALA A 205 21.56 0.66 14.34
N ASP A 206 22.89 0.66 14.35
CA ASP A 206 23.69 0.22 15.50
C ASP A 206 23.44 1.10 16.75
N ARG A 207 23.13 2.38 16.58
CA ARG A 207 22.75 3.29 17.67
C ARG A 207 21.29 3.15 18.11
N HIS A 208 20.44 2.55 17.28
CA HIS A 208 18.99 2.41 17.46
C HIS A 208 18.55 0.94 17.61
N ASN A 209 19.32 0.14 18.34
CA ASN A 209 19.00 -1.27 18.63
C ASN A 209 18.75 -2.11 17.35
N GLY A 210 19.51 -1.86 16.29
CA GLY A 210 19.39 -2.56 15.01
C GLY A 210 18.22 -2.08 14.13
N ARG A 211 17.64 -0.90 14.40
CA ARG A 211 16.48 -0.36 13.68
C ARG A 211 16.78 1.00 13.09
N LEU A 212 16.18 1.33 11.93
CA LEU A 212 16.20 2.70 11.42
C LEU A 212 15.09 3.54 12.05
N ILE A 213 13.89 3.00 12.14
CA ILE A 213 12.79 3.65 12.86
C ILE A 213 12.74 3.01 14.26
N ASP A 214 13.25 3.74 15.23
CA ASP A 214 13.42 3.24 16.61
C ASP A 214 12.08 3.18 17.37
N LYS A 215 11.36 2.10 17.15
CA LYS A 215 10.08 1.77 17.80
C LYS A 215 10.07 0.29 18.21
N PRO A 216 9.35 -0.05 19.31
CA PRO A 216 9.36 -1.41 19.87
C PRO A 216 8.89 -2.48 18.88
N ASP A 217 7.89 -2.17 18.06
CA ASP A 217 7.31 -3.10 17.11
C ASP A 217 7.04 -2.46 15.73
N LEU A 218 6.74 -3.29 14.75
CA LEU A 218 6.51 -2.87 13.36
C LEU A 218 5.29 -1.95 13.23
N LYS A 219 4.24 -2.16 14.01
CA LYS A 219 3.03 -1.33 13.93
C LYS A 219 3.36 0.10 14.36
N MET A 220 4.01 0.26 15.50
CA MET A 220 4.46 1.57 16.00
C MET A 220 5.48 2.21 15.07
N ALA A 221 6.39 1.43 14.47
CA ALA A 221 7.35 1.93 13.49
C ALA A 221 6.66 2.47 12.24
N LEU A 222 5.64 1.79 11.71
CA LEU A 222 4.85 2.25 10.57
C LEU A 222 4.00 3.48 10.90
N GLU A 223 3.40 3.53 12.08
CA GLU A 223 2.65 4.71 12.54
C GLU A 223 3.57 5.93 12.68
N SER A 224 4.76 5.75 13.27
CA SER A 224 5.78 6.80 13.38
C SER A 224 6.25 7.24 11.98
N TRP A 225 6.58 6.30 11.10
CA TRP A 225 6.93 6.57 9.71
C TRP A 225 5.89 7.44 9.01
N HIS A 226 4.60 7.06 9.08
CA HIS A 226 3.54 7.81 8.42
C HIS A 226 3.41 9.25 8.92
N LYS A 227 3.59 9.49 10.22
CA LYS A 227 3.58 10.83 10.79
C LYS A 227 4.79 11.65 10.35
N GLN A 228 5.98 11.07 10.44
CA GLN A 228 7.24 11.73 10.12
C GLN A 228 7.37 12.09 8.64
N VAL A 229 6.98 11.19 7.72
CA VAL A 229 7.06 11.46 6.27
C VAL A 229 6.15 12.62 5.86
N ILE A 230 4.98 12.76 6.48
CA ILE A 230 4.08 13.91 6.25
C ILE A 230 4.75 15.20 6.76
N LYS A 231 5.37 15.16 7.94
CA LYS A 231 6.05 16.30 8.57
C LYS A 231 7.19 16.83 7.70
N VAL A 232 7.97 15.95 7.07
CA VAL A 232 9.08 16.34 6.19
C VAL A 232 8.66 16.70 4.76
N GLY A 233 7.35 16.63 4.43
CA GLY A 233 6.82 17.10 3.15
C GLY A 233 6.40 16.01 2.16
N LEU A 234 6.43 14.73 2.55
CA LEU A 234 5.94 13.62 1.72
C LEU A 234 4.44 13.38 1.94
N LYS A 235 3.60 14.19 1.30
CA LYS A 235 2.13 14.14 1.39
C LYS A 235 1.47 14.36 0.03
N GLY A 236 0.17 14.07 -0.05
CA GLY A 236 -0.61 14.27 -1.28
C GLY A 236 -0.07 13.44 -2.46
N GLU A 237 0.13 14.08 -3.60
CA GLU A 237 0.68 13.45 -4.80
C GLU A 237 2.16 13.04 -4.64
N PHE A 238 2.90 13.69 -3.75
CA PHE A 238 4.30 13.35 -3.41
C PHE A 238 4.41 12.53 -2.12
N SER A 239 3.53 11.58 -1.89
CA SER A 239 3.66 10.64 -0.77
C SER A 239 4.96 9.82 -0.85
N PRO A 240 5.33 9.02 0.18
CA PRO A 240 6.53 8.17 0.13
C PRO A 240 6.64 7.28 -1.11
N HIS A 241 5.51 6.95 -1.74
CA HIS A 241 5.52 6.17 -3.00
C HIS A 241 6.11 6.93 -4.18
N SER A 242 6.16 8.27 -4.12
CA SER A 242 6.79 9.12 -5.15
C SER A 242 8.31 8.91 -5.26
N LEU A 243 8.96 8.50 -4.16
CA LEU A 243 10.37 8.09 -4.18
C LEU A 243 10.59 6.88 -5.09
N ARG A 244 9.69 5.91 -5.02
CA ARG A 244 9.74 4.71 -5.86
C ARG A 244 9.41 5.03 -7.32
N TYR A 245 8.50 5.97 -7.59
CA TYR A 245 8.24 6.41 -8.96
C TYR A 245 9.47 7.11 -9.57
N ALA A 246 10.17 7.94 -8.79
CA ALA A 246 11.41 8.57 -9.25
C ALA A 246 12.49 7.51 -9.55
N TRP A 247 12.70 6.54 -8.65
CA TRP A 247 13.59 5.41 -8.91
C TRP A 247 13.19 4.64 -10.18
N ALA A 248 11.90 4.39 -10.40
CA ALA A 248 11.45 3.67 -11.59
C ALA A 248 11.72 4.45 -12.88
N GLN A 249 11.57 5.78 -12.86
CA GLN A 249 11.95 6.62 -13.99
C GLN A 249 13.46 6.59 -14.26
N ASP A 250 14.28 6.63 -13.21
CA ASP A 250 15.74 6.51 -13.34
C ASP A 250 16.13 5.14 -13.87
N ALA A 251 15.48 4.06 -13.41
CA ALA A 251 15.69 2.72 -13.90
C ALA A 251 15.35 2.60 -15.41
N ILE A 252 14.25 3.20 -15.83
CA ILE A 252 13.88 3.24 -17.26
C ILE A 252 14.97 3.96 -18.07
N ARG A 253 15.45 5.13 -17.63
CA ARG A 253 16.51 5.87 -18.30
C ARG A 253 17.80 5.06 -18.36
N HIS A 254 18.18 4.43 -17.26
CA HIS A 254 19.36 3.57 -17.16
C HIS A 254 19.31 2.41 -18.17
N TYR A 255 18.21 1.69 -18.25
CA TYR A 255 18.04 0.58 -19.20
C TYR A 255 17.97 1.06 -20.66
N LEU A 256 17.32 2.20 -20.92
CA LEU A 256 17.29 2.77 -22.27
C LEU A 256 18.69 3.18 -22.74
N ALA A 257 19.52 3.75 -21.85
CA ALA A 257 20.92 4.10 -22.15
C ALA A 257 21.78 2.87 -22.44
N GLN A 258 21.43 1.70 -21.92
CA GLN A 258 22.07 0.40 -22.22
C GLN A 258 21.51 -0.28 -23.47
N GLY A 259 20.68 0.36 -24.26
CA GLY A 259 20.11 -0.19 -25.51
C GLY A 259 18.87 -1.06 -25.36
N PHE A 260 18.31 -1.17 -24.14
CA PHE A 260 17.05 -1.89 -23.96
C PHE A 260 15.89 -1.10 -24.60
N ARG A 261 15.14 -1.75 -25.49
CA ARG A 261 13.93 -1.14 -26.07
C ARG A 261 12.73 -1.32 -25.13
N LYS A 262 11.88 -0.29 -25.02
CA LYS A 262 10.57 -0.44 -24.38
C LYS A 262 9.77 -1.50 -25.12
N ARG A 263 9.46 -2.63 -24.50
CA ARG A 263 8.47 -3.55 -25.05
C ARG A 263 7.12 -2.82 -25.08
N ASN A 264 6.54 -2.71 -26.26
CA ASN A 264 5.15 -2.25 -26.38
C ASN A 264 4.26 -3.30 -25.69
N PRO A 265 3.54 -2.99 -24.61
CA PRO A 265 2.70 -3.97 -23.92
C PRO A 265 1.50 -4.45 -24.74
N TRP A 266 1.32 -3.88 -25.94
CA TRP A 266 0.19 -4.16 -26.85
C TRP A 266 0.61 -4.88 -28.14
N ARG A 267 1.81 -5.47 -28.18
CA ARG A 267 2.24 -6.39 -29.26
C ARG A 267 2.61 -7.75 -28.70
#